data_8e6ead63b89e43e9f86e795be432506e
#
_entry.id   8e6ead63b89e43e9f86e795be432506e
#
_cell.length_a   1.000
_cell.length_b   1.000
_cell.length_c   1.000
_cell.angle_alpha   90.00
_cell.angle_beta   90.00
_cell.angle_gamma   90.00
#
_symmetry.space_group_name_H-M   'P 1'
#
loop_
_entity.id
_entity.type
_entity.pdbx_description
1 polymer ?
#
loop_
_entity_poly.entity_id
_entity_poly.type
_entity_poly.pdbx_seq_one_letter_code
_entity_poly.pdbx_strand_id
1 'polypeptide(L)'
;IYKEASELLDWAFASFADRRLVDTTTPLTTVPLTKCRSAEAVELYAAEPVSGYGHADDKVTYSFALPERVSATVKADAVLGQATVYLDGYEVGTVDLVTHQEYVSDFRTDLKSTLLLMAALVLLLAVLSCVTLVSSGSSLNRNRRRRANRK
;
A
#
# COMPACT_ATOMS: atom_id res chain seq x y z
N ILE A 1 -34.00 26.01 -45.87
CA ILE A 1 -34.26 25.33 -44.59
C ILE A 1 -33.55 23.97 -44.56
N TYR A 2 -33.72 23.11 -45.56
CA TYR A 2 -33.08 21.75 -45.54
C TYR A 2 -31.55 21.81 -45.68
N LYS A 3 -31.01 22.77 -46.42
CA LYS A 3 -29.56 22.89 -46.60
C LYS A 3 -28.86 23.34 -45.30
N GLU A 4 -29.42 24.27 -44.56
CA GLU A 4 -28.91 24.74 -43.27
C GLU A 4 -28.96 23.62 -42.22
N ALA A 5 -30.05 22.84 -42.23
CA ALA A 5 -30.19 21.68 -41.33
C ALA A 5 -29.14 20.57 -41.61
N SER A 6 -28.83 20.33 -42.94
CA SER A 6 -27.79 19.40 -43.34
C SER A 6 -26.39 19.88 -42.87
N GLU A 7 -26.07 21.14 -43.09
CA GLU A 7 -24.79 21.73 -42.68
C GLU A 7 -24.61 21.68 -41.15
N LEU A 8 -25.68 21.90 -40.38
CA LEU A 8 -25.63 21.79 -38.91
C LEU A 8 -25.42 20.35 -38.43
N LEU A 9 -26.08 19.39 -39.08
CA LEU A 9 -25.89 17.97 -38.77
C LEU A 9 -24.48 17.49 -39.14
N ASP A 10 -23.97 17.89 -40.30
CA ASP A 10 -22.62 17.57 -40.74
C ASP A 10 -21.56 18.15 -39.79
N TRP A 11 -21.77 19.38 -39.32
CA TRP A 11 -20.93 19.98 -38.31
C TRP A 11 -20.98 19.21 -36.99
N ALA A 12 -22.18 18.84 -36.53
CA ALA A 12 -22.36 18.10 -35.26
C ALA A 12 -21.65 16.74 -35.33
N PHE A 13 -21.83 15.97 -36.42
CA PHE A 13 -21.18 14.68 -36.59
C PHE A 13 -19.65 14.80 -36.75
N ALA A 14 -19.16 15.89 -37.34
CA ALA A 14 -17.73 16.13 -37.41
C ALA A 14 -17.09 16.59 -36.09
N SER A 15 -17.87 17.25 -35.25
CA SER A 15 -17.37 17.84 -33.99
C SER A 15 -17.45 16.89 -32.80
N PHE A 16 -18.37 15.94 -32.80
CA PHE A 16 -18.61 15.00 -31.70
C PHE A 16 -18.19 13.59 -32.11
N ALA A 17 -17.37 12.95 -31.27
CA ALA A 17 -16.90 11.60 -31.50
C ALA A 17 -16.86 10.83 -30.18
N ASP A 18 -16.89 9.49 -30.30
CA ASP A 18 -16.58 8.62 -29.17
C ASP A 18 -15.09 8.71 -28.83
N ARG A 19 -14.81 9.12 -27.60
CA ARG A 19 -13.44 9.30 -27.09
C ARG A 19 -13.20 8.42 -25.90
N ARG A 20 -12.04 7.78 -25.86
CA ARG A 20 -11.56 7.12 -24.66
C ARG A 20 -11.14 8.18 -23.64
N LEU A 21 -11.84 8.26 -22.53
CA LEU A 21 -11.62 9.23 -21.45
C LEU A 21 -10.64 8.69 -20.42
N VAL A 22 -10.66 7.38 -20.18
CA VAL A 22 -9.80 6.68 -19.23
C VAL A 22 -9.20 5.46 -19.90
N ASP A 23 -7.90 5.29 -19.70
CA ASP A 23 -7.16 4.10 -20.11
C ASP A 23 -6.75 3.28 -18.88
N THR A 24 -6.60 1.97 -19.04
CA THR A 24 -6.18 1.03 -18.00
C THR A 24 -4.67 1.02 -17.76
N THR A 25 -3.89 1.62 -18.67
CA THR A 25 -2.42 1.60 -18.63
C THR A 25 -1.79 2.80 -17.93
N THR A 26 -2.54 3.91 -17.80
CA THR A 26 -2.06 5.13 -17.16
C THR A 26 -2.57 5.25 -15.73
N PRO A 27 -1.69 5.55 -14.75
CA PRO A 27 -2.13 5.76 -13.38
C PRO A 27 -2.99 7.02 -13.28
N LEU A 28 -4.16 6.92 -12.66
CA LEU A 28 -5.07 8.04 -12.47
C LEU A 28 -4.76 8.83 -11.20
N THR A 29 -4.32 8.15 -10.15
CA THR A 29 -4.02 8.74 -8.85
C THR A 29 -3.12 7.84 -8.02
N THR A 30 -2.62 8.36 -6.90
CA THR A 30 -1.81 7.62 -5.94
C THR A 30 -2.38 7.73 -4.54
N VAL A 31 -2.29 6.65 -3.74
CA VAL A 31 -2.72 6.62 -2.34
C VAL A 31 -1.54 6.23 -1.46
N PRO A 32 -1.27 6.95 -0.35
CA PRO A 32 -0.15 6.64 0.53
C PRO A 32 -0.32 5.27 1.21
N LEU A 33 0.79 4.50 1.22
CA LEU A 33 0.90 3.22 1.90
C LEU A 33 1.39 3.39 3.34
N THR A 34 0.86 2.55 4.21
CA THR A 34 1.34 2.43 5.60
C THR A 34 1.96 1.06 5.82
N LYS A 35 3.03 0.99 6.62
CA LYS A 35 3.75 -0.26 6.98
C LYS A 35 4.41 -0.96 5.78
N CYS A 36 4.82 -0.22 4.77
CA CYS A 36 5.61 -0.70 3.65
C CYS A 36 6.89 0.14 3.56
N ARG A 37 8.06 -0.50 3.43
CA ARG A 37 9.34 0.19 3.21
C ARG A 37 9.72 0.26 1.74
N SER A 38 9.15 -0.64 0.95
CA SER A 38 9.46 -0.76 -0.48
C SER A 38 8.76 0.30 -1.33
N ALA A 39 7.66 0.86 -0.84
CA ALA A 39 6.92 1.92 -1.54
C ALA A 39 6.22 2.86 -0.55
N GLU A 40 6.18 4.14 -0.87
CA GLU A 40 5.49 5.16 -0.06
C GLU A 40 4.03 5.33 -0.47
N ALA A 41 3.70 5.01 -1.72
CA ALA A 41 2.35 5.14 -2.27
C ALA A 41 2.05 4.01 -3.27
N VAL A 42 0.76 3.72 -3.45
CA VAL A 42 0.22 2.81 -4.47
C VAL A 42 -0.27 3.64 -5.63
N GLU A 43 0.12 3.26 -6.83
CA GLU A 43 -0.46 3.78 -8.07
C GLU A 43 -1.75 3.05 -8.39
N LEU A 44 -2.80 3.80 -8.70
CA LEU A 44 -4.12 3.29 -9.01
C LEU A 44 -4.46 3.50 -10.48
N TYR A 45 -4.91 2.42 -11.08
CA TYR A 45 -5.29 2.32 -12.49
C TYR A 45 -6.78 2.03 -12.59
N ALA A 46 -7.41 2.43 -13.67
CA ALA A 46 -8.78 2.03 -13.95
C ALA A 46 -8.84 0.52 -14.26
N ALA A 47 -9.81 -0.18 -13.68
CA ALA A 47 -10.05 -1.59 -13.97
C ALA A 47 -10.55 -1.81 -15.40
N GLU A 48 -11.32 -0.85 -15.92
CA GLU A 48 -11.90 -0.88 -17.26
C GLU A 48 -11.72 0.48 -17.95
N PRO A 49 -11.60 0.50 -19.28
CA PRO A 49 -11.55 1.76 -20.03
C PRO A 49 -12.93 2.42 -20.03
N VAL A 50 -12.97 3.73 -19.88
CA VAL A 50 -14.20 4.52 -19.96
C VAL A 50 -14.16 5.35 -21.23
N SER A 51 -15.20 5.24 -22.07
CA SER A 51 -15.42 6.08 -23.23
C SER A 51 -16.61 7.00 -23.04
N GLY A 52 -16.58 8.15 -23.68
CA GLY A 52 -17.68 9.11 -23.69
C GLY A 52 -17.80 9.82 -25.00
N TYR A 53 -19.01 10.18 -25.37
CA TYR A 53 -19.29 10.93 -26.57
C TYR A 53 -19.25 12.42 -26.30
N GLY A 54 -18.36 13.15 -26.94
CA GLY A 54 -18.18 14.57 -26.70
C GLY A 54 -17.30 15.27 -27.72
N HIS A 55 -17.15 16.58 -27.54
CA HIS A 55 -16.29 17.42 -28.39
C HIS A 55 -14.81 17.23 -28.05
N ALA A 56 -13.94 17.49 -29.03
CA ALA A 56 -12.50 17.33 -28.83
C ALA A 56 -11.93 18.22 -27.70
N ASP A 57 -12.52 19.37 -27.46
CA ASP A 57 -12.08 20.35 -26.48
C ASP A 57 -12.73 20.16 -25.08
N ASP A 58 -13.68 19.21 -24.94
CA ASP A 58 -14.36 18.97 -23.67
C ASP A 58 -13.37 18.51 -22.61
N LYS A 59 -13.50 19.11 -21.41
CA LYS A 59 -12.59 18.87 -20.29
C LYS A 59 -12.99 17.63 -19.50
N VAL A 60 -12.07 16.67 -19.41
CA VAL A 60 -12.22 15.48 -18.54
C VAL A 60 -11.80 15.83 -17.12
N THR A 61 -12.67 15.53 -16.15
CA THR A 61 -12.38 15.68 -14.72
C THR A 61 -12.74 14.40 -13.98
N TYR A 62 -12.04 14.15 -12.87
CA TYR A 62 -12.23 12.94 -12.05
C TYR A 62 -12.59 13.30 -10.62
N SER A 63 -13.51 12.56 -10.03
CA SER A 63 -13.78 12.58 -8.60
C SER A 63 -13.44 11.21 -8.03
N PHE A 64 -12.63 11.18 -6.96
CA PHE A 64 -12.12 9.94 -6.38
C PHE A 64 -12.78 9.65 -5.04
N ALA A 65 -13.33 8.44 -4.91
CA ALA A 65 -13.78 7.87 -3.65
C ALA A 65 -12.73 6.87 -3.16
N LEU A 66 -11.74 7.36 -2.39
CA LEU A 66 -10.56 6.61 -1.95
C LEU A 66 -10.39 6.72 -0.43
N PRO A 67 -9.81 5.70 0.22
CA PRO A 67 -9.36 5.81 1.59
C PRO A 67 -8.15 6.76 1.66
N GLU A 68 -8.00 7.49 2.77
CA GLU A 68 -6.86 8.38 2.99
C GLU A 68 -5.51 7.64 2.98
N ARG A 69 -5.49 6.39 3.42
CA ARG A 69 -4.30 5.54 3.49
C ARG A 69 -4.67 4.08 3.29
N VAL A 70 -3.78 3.33 2.67
CA VAL A 70 -3.91 1.89 2.48
C VAL A 70 -2.84 1.17 3.30
N SER A 71 -3.22 0.12 4.02
CA SER A 71 -2.26 -0.74 4.73
C SER A 71 -1.55 -1.64 3.72
N ALA A 72 -0.22 -1.75 3.81
CA ALA A 72 0.53 -2.73 3.06
C ALA A 72 -0.03 -4.15 3.32
N THR A 73 -0.06 -4.98 2.33
CA THR A 73 -0.74 -6.26 2.14
C THR A 73 -1.89 -6.09 1.15
N VAL A 74 -1.58 -5.49 0.03
CA VAL A 74 -2.49 -5.35 -1.10
C VAL A 74 -2.06 -6.34 -2.17
N LYS A 75 -3.00 -7.12 -2.66
CA LYS A 75 -2.75 -8.04 -3.78
C LYS A 75 -2.83 -7.27 -5.10
N ALA A 76 -2.17 -7.80 -6.11
CA ALA A 76 -2.38 -7.32 -7.48
C ALA A 76 -3.86 -7.43 -7.86
N ASP A 77 -4.36 -6.47 -8.63
CA ASP A 77 -5.75 -6.33 -9.09
C ASP A 77 -6.80 -6.18 -7.98
N ALA A 78 -6.35 -5.83 -6.75
CA ALA A 78 -7.29 -5.49 -5.68
C ALA A 78 -7.95 -4.14 -5.95
N VAL A 79 -9.27 -4.08 -5.80
CA VAL A 79 -10.04 -2.83 -5.87
C VAL A 79 -9.79 -2.04 -4.57
N LEU A 80 -9.28 -0.81 -4.71
CA LEU A 80 -8.96 0.06 -3.59
C LEU A 80 -9.89 1.27 -3.48
N GLY A 81 -10.69 1.52 -4.49
CA GLY A 81 -11.66 2.60 -4.52
C GLY A 81 -12.32 2.75 -5.88
N GLN A 82 -12.96 3.89 -6.09
CA GLN A 82 -13.68 4.19 -7.32
C GLN A 82 -13.36 5.61 -7.80
N ALA A 83 -13.38 5.79 -9.12
CA ALA A 83 -13.31 7.09 -9.78
C ALA A 83 -14.58 7.34 -10.58
N THR A 84 -15.19 8.49 -10.37
CA THR A 84 -16.28 8.99 -11.23
C THR A 84 -15.69 9.92 -12.26
N VAL A 85 -15.98 9.66 -13.52
CA VAL A 85 -15.46 10.38 -14.69
C VAL A 85 -16.50 11.40 -15.15
N TYR A 86 -16.10 12.63 -15.28
CA TYR A 86 -16.93 13.72 -15.78
C TYR A 86 -16.36 14.28 -17.09
N LEU A 87 -17.24 14.54 -18.04
CA LEU A 87 -16.94 15.22 -19.29
C LEU A 87 -17.70 16.54 -19.31
N ASP A 88 -16.98 17.64 -19.29
CA ASP A 88 -17.53 19.01 -19.20
C ASP A 88 -18.54 19.21 -18.05
N GLY A 89 -18.30 18.51 -16.91
CA GLY A 89 -19.15 18.57 -15.72
C GLY A 89 -20.32 17.57 -15.70
N TYR A 90 -20.54 16.83 -16.77
CA TYR A 90 -21.54 15.75 -16.83
C TYR A 90 -20.91 14.41 -16.48
N GLU A 91 -21.55 13.66 -15.60
CA GLU A 91 -21.12 12.31 -15.22
C GLU A 91 -21.28 11.36 -16.42
N VAL A 92 -20.16 10.74 -16.83
CA VAL A 92 -20.13 9.73 -17.90
C VAL A 92 -20.21 8.33 -17.34
N GLY A 93 -19.54 8.07 -16.20
CA GLY A 93 -19.55 6.78 -15.55
C GLY A 93 -18.61 6.69 -14.37
N THR A 94 -18.72 5.58 -13.65
CA THR A 94 -17.86 5.25 -12.52
C THR A 94 -17.05 4.00 -12.83
N VAL A 95 -15.76 3.99 -12.47
CA VAL A 95 -14.85 2.87 -12.70
C VAL A 95 -14.13 2.51 -11.40
N ASP A 96 -13.93 1.22 -11.18
CA ASP A 96 -13.15 0.72 -10.06
C ASP A 96 -11.66 1.02 -10.27
N LEU A 97 -10.97 1.35 -9.17
CA LEU A 97 -9.55 1.62 -9.17
C LEU A 97 -8.79 0.42 -8.57
N VAL A 98 -7.87 -0.11 -9.36
CA VAL A 98 -7.07 -1.28 -9.03
C VAL A 98 -5.58 -0.96 -9.03
N THR A 99 -4.78 -1.78 -8.36
CA THR A 99 -3.33 -1.74 -8.44
C THR A 99 -2.82 -2.94 -9.22
N HIS A 100 -1.83 -2.74 -10.10
CA HIS A 100 -1.21 -3.84 -10.84
C HIS A 100 -0.07 -4.52 -10.08
N GLN A 101 0.34 -3.94 -8.94
CA GLN A 101 1.44 -4.45 -8.13
C GLN A 101 0.95 -5.03 -6.81
N GLU A 102 1.63 -6.07 -6.36
CA GLU A 102 1.42 -6.62 -5.02
C GLU A 102 2.32 -5.90 -4.01
N TYR A 103 1.74 -5.44 -2.92
CA TYR A 103 2.46 -4.81 -1.81
C TYR A 103 2.36 -5.68 -0.56
N VAL A 104 3.51 -6.04 0.01
CA VAL A 104 3.60 -6.88 1.22
C VAL A 104 4.09 -6.04 2.38
N SER A 105 3.44 -6.21 3.54
CA SER A 105 3.84 -5.52 4.77
C SER A 105 5.14 -6.12 5.32
N ASP A 106 6.15 -5.29 5.54
CA ASP A 106 7.42 -5.66 6.19
C ASP A 106 7.29 -5.93 7.69
N PHE A 107 6.12 -5.66 8.27
CA PHE A 107 5.84 -5.83 9.70
C PHE A 107 6.06 -7.28 10.19
N ARG A 108 5.80 -8.28 9.35
CA ARG A 108 6.04 -9.69 9.72
C ARG A 108 7.52 -10.04 9.84
N THR A 109 8.37 -9.41 9.05
CA THR A 109 9.83 -9.60 9.09
C THR A 109 10.43 -8.94 10.32
N ASP A 110 9.98 -7.73 10.65
CA ASP A 110 10.41 -7.00 11.84
C ASP A 110 9.96 -7.69 13.14
N LEU A 111 8.77 -8.29 13.16
CA LEU A 111 8.28 -9.02 14.32
C LEU A 111 9.10 -10.30 14.60
N LYS A 112 9.48 -11.03 13.56
CA LYS A 112 10.35 -12.22 13.69
C LYS A 112 11.74 -11.85 14.18
N SER A 113 12.33 -10.77 13.65
CA SER A 113 13.66 -10.31 14.04
C SER A 113 13.69 -9.79 15.49
N THR A 114 12.68 -9.05 15.92
CA THR A 114 12.55 -8.57 17.30
C THR A 114 12.31 -9.73 18.28
N LEU A 115 11.51 -10.72 17.91
CA LEU A 115 11.27 -11.91 18.75
C LEU A 115 12.55 -12.73 18.92
N LEU A 116 13.35 -12.87 17.86
CA LEU A 116 14.62 -13.59 17.89
C LEU A 116 15.67 -12.85 18.73
N LEU A 117 15.71 -11.52 18.67
CA LEU A 117 16.55 -10.67 19.51
C LEU A 117 16.16 -10.77 20.99
N MET A 118 14.88 -10.75 21.32
CA MET A 118 14.37 -10.92 22.68
C MET A 118 14.70 -12.31 23.23
N ALA A 119 14.55 -13.37 22.43
CA ALA A 119 14.92 -14.71 22.84
C ALA A 119 16.43 -14.84 23.11
N ALA A 120 17.28 -14.24 22.27
CA ALA A 120 18.72 -14.21 22.50
C ALA A 120 19.12 -13.46 23.77
N LEU A 121 18.46 -12.34 24.05
CA LEU A 121 18.69 -11.56 25.28
C LEU A 121 18.32 -12.35 26.54
N VAL A 122 17.18 -13.05 26.53
CA VAL A 122 16.76 -13.91 27.65
C VAL A 122 17.75 -15.05 27.88
N LEU A 123 18.23 -15.67 26.81
CA LEU A 123 19.25 -16.73 26.90
C LEU A 123 20.56 -16.20 27.51
N LEU A 124 21.00 -15.02 27.11
CA LEU A 124 22.21 -14.38 27.62
C LEU A 124 22.09 -14.05 29.11
N LEU A 125 20.94 -13.55 29.55
CA LEU A 125 20.67 -13.30 30.96
C LEU A 125 20.62 -14.60 31.78
N ALA A 126 20.07 -15.68 31.23
CA ALA A 126 20.07 -16.99 31.90
C ALA A 126 21.47 -17.56 32.08
N VAL A 127 22.35 -17.43 31.06
CA VAL A 127 23.75 -17.86 31.14
C VAL A 127 24.51 -17.01 32.17
N LEU A 128 24.33 -15.69 32.18
CA LEU A 128 24.96 -14.81 33.18
C LEU A 128 24.53 -15.16 34.61
N SER A 129 23.24 -15.43 34.84
CA SER A 129 22.74 -15.84 36.15
C SER A 129 23.30 -17.19 36.59
N CYS A 130 23.47 -18.14 35.68
CA CYS A 130 24.08 -19.43 35.95
C CYS A 130 25.55 -19.30 36.35
N VAL A 131 26.32 -18.44 35.63
CA VAL A 131 27.75 -18.17 35.93
C VAL A 131 27.88 -17.50 37.31
N THR A 132 27.03 -16.57 37.68
CA THR A 132 27.06 -15.92 38.99
C THR A 132 26.74 -16.89 40.13
N LEU A 133 25.80 -17.82 39.94
CA LEU A 133 25.47 -18.85 40.91
C LEU A 133 26.63 -19.83 41.10
N VAL A 134 27.29 -20.26 40.03
CA VAL A 134 28.45 -21.15 40.09
C VAL A 134 29.65 -20.47 40.76
N SER A 135 29.91 -19.20 40.45
CA SER A 135 31.00 -18.45 41.07
C SER A 135 30.76 -18.17 42.57
N SER A 136 29.50 -17.93 42.95
CA SER A 136 29.12 -17.75 44.36
C SER A 136 29.23 -19.05 45.17
N GLY A 137 28.89 -20.22 44.54
CA GLY A 137 29.04 -21.53 45.17
C GLY A 137 30.50 -21.91 45.42
N SER A 138 31.43 -21.49 44.56
CA SER A 138 32.86 -21.78 44.74
C SER A 138 33.51 -20.98 45.88
N SER A 139 33.01 -19.79 46.17
CA SER A 139 33.52 -18.96 47.29
C SER A 139 33.14 -19.49 48.65
N LEU A 140 31.93 -20.06 48.79
CA LEU A 140 31.45 -20.70 50.04
C LEU A 140 32.24 -21.99 50.37
N ASN A 141 32.63 -22.77 49.38
CA ASN A 141 33.38 -24.01 49.62
C ASN A 141 34.84 -23.73 49.99
N ARG A 142 35.44 -22.63 49.53
CA ARG A 142 36.79 -22.19 49.91
C ARG A 142 36.87 -21.71 51.39
N ASN A 143 35.82 -21.09 51.89
CA ASN A 143 35.76 -20.63 53.28
C ASN A 143 35.52 -21.80 54.25
N ARG A 144 34.78 -22.86 53.87
CA ARG A 144 34.60 -24.07 54.67
C ARG A 144 35.91 -24.82 54.84
N ARG A 145 36.74 -24.97 53.81
CA ARG A 145 38.03 -25.62 53.87
C ARG A 145 39.05 -24.88 54.74
N ARG A 146 39.03 -23.52 54.80
CA ARG A 146 39.90 -22.75 55.67
C ARG A 146 39.54 -22.86 57.16
N ARG A 147 38.28 -23.09 57.52
CA ARG A 147 37.85 -23.31 58.89
C ARG A 147 38.17 -24.72 59.42
N ALA A 148 38.19 -25.72 58.55
CA ALA A 148 38.53 -27.10 58.92
C ALA A 148 40.02 -27.30 59.18
N ASN A 149 40.89 -26.49 58.61
CA ASN A 149 42.37 -26.59 58.75
C ASN A 149 42.94 -25.76 59.92
N ARG A 150 42.05 -25.14 60.73
CA ARG A 150 42.46 -24.35 61.93
C ARG A 150 42.07 -25.02 63.29
N LYS A 151 41.69 -26.28 63.26
CA LYS A 151 41.62 -27.17 64.41
C LYS A 151 42.73 -28.22 64.30
#